data_4c8aefc27daed2cde7daebdafb9b404e
#
_entry.id   4c8aefc27daed2cde7daebdafb9b404e
#
_cell.length_a   1.000
_cell.length_b   1.000
_cell.length_c   1.000
_cell.angle_alpha   90.00
_cell.angle_beta   90.00
_cell.angle_gamma   90.00
#
_symmetry.space_group_name_H-M   'P 1'
#
loop_
_entity.id
_entity.type
_entity.pdbx_description
1 polymer ?
#
loop_
_entity_poly.entity_id
_entity_poly.type
_entity_poly.pdbx_seq_one_letter_code
_entity_poly.pdbx_strand_id
1 'polypeptide(L)'
;MGGCSKPSQQEVELKRFPVDSLDGIITQSGTELDKDTSSDGRGSLRVVATGPNVVRLFEITDVDVEGARLLYRAKLRSKQLEGQAYIEMWCHFPGKGEFFSRGLQSPVTGTMNWITAETPFFLKEGEKPDLIKLNLVVDGKGTVWIDDIRLLKGPLQ
;
A
#
# COMPACT_ATOMS: atom_id res chain seq x y z
N MET A 1 23.03 10.34 28.11
CA MET A 1 22.54 10.37 27.96
C MET A 1 21.82 10.34 27.39
N GLY A 2 21.84 10.19 27.21
CA GLY A 2 21.04 10.20 26.97
C GLY A 2 20.26 10.16 26.07
N GLY A 3 20.24 10.15 25.55
CA GLY A 3 19.58 10.28 24.66
C GLY A 3 18.66 9.70 24.10
N CYS A 4 18.64 9.60 24.39
CA CYS A 4 17.84 9.16 24.16
C CYS A 4 16.85 8.87 23.26
N SER A 5 16.37 7.92 23.22
CA SER A 5 15.36 7.47 22.31
C SER A 5 14.15 8.35 22.35
N LYS A 6 13.44 8.39 21.27
CA LYS A 6 12.25 9.19 21.14
C LYS A 6 11.08 8.27 20.84
N PRO A 7 10.43 7.73 21.87
CA PRO A 7 9.34 6.77 21.64
C PRO A 7 8.23 7.35 20.76
N SER A 8 8.04 8.68 20.82
CA SER A 8 7.01 9.32 20.00
C SER A 8 7.23 9.20 18.50
N GLN A 9 8.42 8.77 18.09
CA GLN A 9 8.72 8.60 16.66
C GLN A 9 8.45 7.19 16.17
N GLN A 10 7.96 6.32 17.04
CA GLN A 10 7.69 4.97 16.63
C GLN A 10 6.44 4.90 15.76
N GLU A 11 6.52 4.04 14.76
CA GLU A 11 5.39 3.72 13.93
C GLU A 11 4.56 2.64 14.61
N VAL A 12 3.25 2.74 14.44
CA VAL A 12 2.30 1.77 14.98
C VAL A 12 1.53 1.16 13.83
N GLU A 13 1.52 -0.16 13.76
CA GLU A 13 0.77 -0.87 12.74
C GLU A 13 -0.72 -0.84 13.10
N LEU A 14 -1.54 -0.33 12.18
CA LEU A 14 -2.98 -0.25 12.36
C LEU A 14 -3.69 -1.45 11.75
N LYS A 15 -3.23 -1.88 10.57
CA LYS A 15 -3.78 -3.03 9.86
C LYS A 15 -2.65 -3.73 9.11
N ARG A 16 -2.77 -5.03 8.96
CA ARG A 16 -1.81 -5.82 8.19
C ARG A 16 -2.57 -6.83 7.34
N PHE A 17 -2.17 -6.90 6.08
CA PHE A 17 -2.73 -7.84 5.11
C PHE A 17 -1.55 -8.64 4.54
N PRO A 18 -1.32 -9.86 5.05
CA PRO A 18 -0.14 -10.64 4.64
C PRO A 18 -0.22 -11.17 3.21
N VAL A 19 -1.39 -11.16 2.59
CA VAL A 19 -1.61 -11.60 1.20
C VAL A 19 -1.21 -13.06 0.99
N ASP A 20 -1.60 -13.92 1.93
CA ASP A 20 -1.44 -15.36 1.77
C ASP A 20 -2.73 -16.03 1.32
N SER A 21 -3.76 -15.24 1.02
CA SER A 21 -5.02 -15.67 0.40
C SER A 21 -5.60 -14.51 -0.41
N LEU A 22 -6.65 -14.77 -1.18
CA LEU A 22 -7.35 -13.72 -1.93
C LEU A 22 -8.48 -13.06 -1.12
N ASP A 23 -8.62 -13.43 0.14
CA ASP A 23 -9.69 -12.90 0.99
C ASP A 23 -9.56 -11.39 1.12
N GLY A 24 -10.68 -10.68 0.89
CA GLY A 24 -10.74 -9.23 1.02
C GLY A 24 -10.22 -8.45 -0.18
N ILE A 25 -9.56 -9.10 -1.12
CA ILE A 25 -9.09 -8.45 -2.35
C ILE A 25 -10.31 -8.07 -3.20
N ILE A 26 -10.43 -6.79 -3.52
CA ILE A 26 -11.60 -6.25 -4.22
C ILE A 26 -11.53 -6.54 -5.71
N THR A 27 -10.43 -6.15 -6.37
CA THR A 27 -10.24 -6.42 -7.80
C THR A 27 -9.58 -7.78 -7.94
N GLN A 28 -10.30 -8.74 -8.51
CA GLN A 28 -9.75 -10.08 -8.69
C GLN A 28 -9.43 -10.41 -10.15
N SER A 29 -9.91 -9.61 -11.07
CA SER A 29 -9.60 -9.80 -12.50
C SER A 29 -8.12 -9.53 -12.76
N GLY A 30 -7.45 -10.47 -13.41
CA GLY A 30 -6.02 -10.36 -13.70
C GLY A 30 -5.13 -10.60 -12.48
N THR A 31 -5.69 -11.08 -11.37
CA THR A 31 -4.95 -11.35 -10.15
C THR A 31 -4.97 -12.83 -9.80
N GLU A 32 -3.91 -13.31 -9.22
CA GLU A 32 -3.79 -14.69 -8.73
C GLU A 32 -2.93 -14.71 -7.47
N LEU A 33 -3.23 -15.66 -6.60
CA LEU A 33 -2.35 -15.93 -5.48
C LEU A 33 -1.15 -16.75 -5.99
N ASP A 34 0.06 -16.26 -5.76
CA ASP A 34 1.28 -16.93 -6.19
C ASP A 34 2.01 -17.45 -4.95
N LYS A 35 1.97 -18.76 -4.76
CA LYS A 35 2.59 -19.39 -3.60
C LYS A 35 4.09 -19.62 -3.77
N ASP A 36 4.57 -19.54 -5.01
CA ASP A 36 5.97 -19.79 -5.32
C ASP A 36 6.82 -18.52 -5.27
N THR A 37 6.20 -17.35 -5.34
CA THR A 37 6.87 -16.06 -5.32
C THR A 37 6.30 -15.23 -4.17
N SER A 38 7.12 -14.92 -3.18
CA SER A 38 6.66 -14.12 -2.04
C SER A 38 7.84 -13.45 -1.39
N SER A 39 7.55 -12.43 -0.58
CA SER A 39 8.56 -11.74 0.21
C SER A 39 8.85 -12.46 1.53
N ASP A 40 7.93 -13.32 1.99
CA ASP A 40 8.01 -13.97 3.30
C ASP A 40 7.87 -15.49 3.24
N GLY A 41 7.77 -16.09 2.06
CA GLY A 41 7.62 -17.53 1.90
C GLY A 41 6.18 -18.03 1.97
N ARG A 42 5.18 -17.15 2.08
CA ARG A 42 3.79 -17.56 2.29
C ARG A 42 2.88 -17.28 1.10
N GLY A 43 3.38 -16.57 0.10
CA GLY A 43 2.59 -16.21 -1.07
C GLY A 43 2.54 -14.72 -1.28
N SER A 44 2.05 -14.33 -2.42
CA SER A 44 1.88 -12.92 -2.80
C SER A 44 0.75 -12.83 -3.81
N LEU A 45 0.29 -11.61 -4.07
CA LEU A 45 -0.68 -11.38 -5.13
C LEU A 45 0.07 -11.08 -6.41
N ARG A 46 -0.14 -11.88 -7.45
CA ARG A 46 0.42 -11.65 -8.78
C ARG A 46 -0.62 -10.96 -9.64
N VAL A 47 -0.22 -9.87 -10.27
CA VAL A 47 -1.07 -9.09 -11.18
C VAL A 47 -0.44 -9.14 -12.56
N VAL A 48 -1.19 -9.65 -13.53
CA VAL A 48 -0.77 -9.63 -14.94
C VAL A 48 -1.59 -8.56 -15.63
N ALA A 49 -0.92 -7.48 -16.03
CA ALA A 49 -1.56 -6.34 -16.67
C ALA A 49 -1.27 -6.33 -18.16
N THR A 50 -2.31 -6.17 -18.96
CA THR A 50 -2.20 -6.03 -20.42
C THR A 50 -2.24 -4.57 -20.86
N GLY A 51 -2.39 -3.66 -19.93
CA GLY A 51 -2.44 -2.22 -20.13
C GLY A 51 -2.65 -1.55 -18.77
N PRO A 52 -2.77 -0.21 -18.73
CA PRO A 52 -2.96 0.50 -17.47
C PRO A 52 -4.16 -0.03 -16.70
N ASN A 53 -3.97 -0.23 -15.41
CA ASN A 53 -4.98 -0.82 -14.54
C ASN A 53 -4.79 -0.36 -13.11
N VAL A 54 -5.90 -0.16 -12.39
CA VAL A 54 -5.89 0.09 -10.96
C VAL A 54 -6.46 -1.16 -10.28
N VAL A 55 -5.64 -1.80 -9.48
CA VAL A 55 -6.05 -2.97 -8.70
C VAL A 55 -6.48 -2.48 -7.33
N ARG A 56 -7.76 -2.58 -7.04
CA ARG A 56 -8.31 -2.19 -5.74
C ARG A 56 -8.09 -3.37 -4.78
N LEU A 57 -7.33 -3.12 -3.72
CA LEU A 57 -6.93 -4.18 -2.82
C LEU A 57 -7.83 -4.25 -1.60
N PHE A 58 -7.82 -3.22 -0.75
CA PHE A 58 -8.56 -3.23 0.50
C PHE A 58 -9.21 -1.88 0.77
N GLU A 59 -10.34 -1.92 1.48
CA GLU A 59 -11.00 -0.72 2.02
C GLU A 59 -11.12 -0.89 3.51
N ILE A 60 -10.76 0.15 4.26
CA ILE A 60 -10.69 0.12 5.70
C ILE A 60 -11.56 1.25 6.25
N THR A 61 -12.52 0.90 7.14
CA THR A 61 -13.47 1.86 7.69
C THR A 61 -13.38 2.02 9.20
N ASP A 62 -12.59 1.18 9.87
CA ASP A 62 -12.58 1.10 11.33
C ASP A 62 -11.28 1.64 11.94
N VAL A 63 -10.64 2.59 11.27
CA VAL A 63 -9.40 3.19 11.74
C VAL A 63 -9.69 4.56 12.33
N ASP A 64 -9.32 4.73 13.60
CA ASP A 64 -9.45 6.01 14.31
C ASP A 64 -8.07 6.66 14.34
N VAL A 65 -7.83 7.57 13.39
CA VAL A 65 -6.53 8.21 13.25
C VAL A 65 -6.68 9.67 12.83
N GLU A 66 -5.97 10.54 13.54
CA GLU A 66 -5.87 11.98 13.20
C GLU A 66 -4.59 12.51 13.83
N GLY A 67 -4.15 13.68 13.41
CA GLY A 67 -2.96 14.30 13.96
C GLY A 67 -1.73 13.42 13.83
N ALA A 68 -1.63 12.71 12.73
CA ALA A 68 -0.59 11.69 12.53
C ALA A 68 -0.25 11.58 11.05
N ARG A 69 0.87 10.94 10.77
CA ARG A 69 1.24 10.56 9.44
C ARG A 69 0.74 9.14 9.21
N LEU A 70 -0.16 8.98 8.26
CA LEU A 70 -0.67 7.68 7.86
C LEU A 70 0.25 7.13 6.78
N LEU A 71 0.65 5.86 6.90
CA LEU A 71 1.60 5.24 5.99
C LEU A 71 1.00 3.97 5.39
N TYR A 72 0.96 3.92 4.07
CA TYR A 72 0.67 2.70 3.33
C TYR A 72 2.01 2.13 2.86
N ARG A 73 2.33 0.93 3.29
CA ARG A 73 3.61 0.28 3.01
C ARG A 73 3.35 -1.11 2.48
N ALA A 74 4.10 -1.53 1.46
CA ALA A 74 3.96 -2.86 0.88
C ALA A 74 5.26 -3.28 0.23
N LYS A 75 5.38 -4.58 -0.06
CA LYS A 75 6.48 -5.11 -0.85
C LYS A 75 6.03 -5.26 -2.29
N LEU A 76 6.83 -4.81 -3.23
CA LEU A 76 6.55 -4.89 -4.66
C LEU A 76 7.70 -5.59 -5.39
N ARG A 77 7.34 -6.33 -6.43
CA ARG A 77 8.28 -6.99 -7.33
C ARG A 77 7.71 -6.92 -8.74
N SER A 78 8.54 -6.88 -9.76
CA SER A 78 8.07 -6.81 -11.15
C SER A 78 8.87 -7.71 -12.07
N LYS A 79 8.27 -8.06 -13.20
CA LYS A 79 8.90 -8.84 -14.26
C LYS A 79 8.41 -8.32 -15.60
N GLN A 80 9.36 -7.91 -16.43
CA GLN A 80 9.11 -7.44 -17.79
C GLN A 80 8.00 -6.38 -17.83
N LEU A 81 8.04 -5.46 -16.87
CA LEU A 81 7.06 -4.40 -16.77
C LEU A 81 7.46 -3.24 -17.69
N GLU A 82 6.62 -2.96 -18.67
CA GLU A 82 6.72 -1.77 -19.51
C GLU A 82 5.90 -0.68 -18.81
N GLY A 83 6.54 0.43 -18.48
CA GLY A 83 5.94 1.46 -17.65
C GLY A 83 6.34 1.28 -16.20
N GLN A 84 5.42 1.55 -15.29
CA GLN A 84 5.70 1.48 -13.86
C GLN A 84 4.49 1.00 -13.08
N ALA A 85 4.73 0.55 -11.85
CA ALA A 85 3.67 0.25 -10.91
C ALA A 85 4.03 0.84 -9.55
N TYR A 86 3.03 1.31 -8.83
CA TYR A 86 3.21 1.95 -7.53
C TYR A 86 1.95 1.78 -6.69
N ILE A 87 2.09 1.99 -5.39
CA ILE A 87 0.95 1.93 -4.48
C ILE A 87 0.27 3.29 -4.39
N GLU A 88 -1.03 3.28 -4.10
CA GLU A 88 -1.85 4.48 -4.03
C GLU A 88 -2.83 4.33 -2.87
N MET A 89 -2.99 5.38 -2.09
CA MET A 89 -3.92 5.41 -0.97
C MET A 89 -4.89 6.57 -1.16
N TRP A 90 -6.19 6.30 -0.97
CA TRP A 90 -7.23 7.32 -0.94
C TRP A 90 -7.80 7.41 0.46
N CYS A 91 -7.98 8.63 0.93
CA CYS A 91 -8.62 8.91 2.22
C CYS A 91 -9.87 9.74 1.97
N HIS A 92 -11.01 9.25 2.44
CA HIS A 92 -12.27 9.96 2.36
C HIS A 92 -12.54 10.66 3.70
N PHE A 93 -12.97 11.91 3.63
CA PHE A 93 -13.30 12.70 4.80
C PHE A 93 -14.76 13.16 4.71
N PRO A 94 -15.56 12.96 5.76
CA PRO A 94 -16.97 13.38 5.74
C PRO A 94 -17.11 14.86 5.39
N GLY A 95 -17.95 15.15 4.42
CA GLY A 95 -18.21 16.51 3.97
C GLY A 95 -17.13 17.17 3.14
N LYS A 96 -16.01 16.49 2.91
CA LYS A 96 -14.88 17.07 2.14
C LYS A 96 -14.48 16.27 0.92
N GLY A 97 -14.84 14.99 0.85
CA GLY A 97 -14.53 14.14 -0.29
C GLY A 97 -13.27 13.32 -0.12
N GLU A 98 -12.69 12.89 -1.22
CA GLU A 98 -11.55 11.99 -1.24
C GLU A 98 -10.28 12.70 -1.70
N PHE A 99 -9.17 12.35 -1.06
CA PHE A 99 -7.84 12.84 -1.40
C PHE A 99 -6.90 11.66 -1.47
N PHE A 100 -5.84 11.77 -2.27
CA PHE A 100 -4.97 10.63 -2.51
C PHE A 100 -3.51 10.93 -2.18
N SER A 101 -2.75 9.84 -2.03
CA SER A 101 -1.31 9.84 -1.96
C SER A 101 -0.79 8.71 -2.83
N ARG A 102 0.18 8.99 -3.69
CA ARG A 102 0.75 8.02 -4.62
C ARG A 102 2.22 7.81 -4.33
N GLY A 103 2.64 6.56 -4.29
CA GLY A 103 4.01 6.19 -3.99
C GLY A 103 4.93 6.31 -5.21
N LEU A 104 4.97 7.47 -5.83
CA LEU A 104 5.77 7.70 -7.04
C LEU A 104 7.27 7.75 -6.78
N GLN A 105 7.67 7.75 -5.51
CA GLN A 105 9.09 7.72 -5.13
C GLN A 105 9.62 6.30 -4.99
N SER A 106 8.74 5.31 -4.98
CA SER A 106 9.12 3.90 -4.83
C SER A 106 8.36 3.00 -5.81
N PRO A 107 8.46 3.27 -7.12
CA PRO A 107 7.81 2.42 -8.10
C PRO A 107 8.67 1.21 -8.43
N VAL A 108 8.03 0.19 -9.05
CA VAL A 108 8.76 -0.86 -9.75
C VAL A 108 8.65 -0.63 -11.25
N THR A 109 9.73 -0.94 -11.96
CA THR A 109 9.82 -0.85 -13.41
C THR A 109 10.62 -2.04 -13.92
N GLY A 110 10.39 -2.45 -15.16
CA GLY A 110 11.17 -3.53 -15.75
C GLY A 110 11.08 -4.82 -14.96
N THR A 111 12.22 -5.39 -14.64
CA THR A 111 12.33 -6.59 -13.81
C THR A 111 13.09 -6.24 -12.55
N MET A 112 12.39 -6.22 -11.43
CA MET A 112 12.96 -5.85 -10.13
C MET A 112 12.60 -6.89 -9.08
N ASN A 113 13.56 -7.20 -8.23
CA ASN A 113 13.31 -8.03 -7.06
C ASN A 113 12.54 -7.20 -6.02
N TRP A 114 12.13 -7.82 -4.91
CA TRP A 114 11.32 -7.17 -3.89
C TRP A 114 11.93 -5.87 -3.40
N ILE A 115 11.10 -4.82 -3.41
CA ILE A 115 11.44 -3.54 -2.78
C ILE A 115 10.35 -3.23 -1.77
N THR A 116 10.65 -2.32 -0.85
CA THR A 116 9.63 -1.77 0.04
C THR A 116 9.13 -0.46 -0.56
N ALA A 117 7.83 -0.41 -0.85
CA ALA A 117 7.16 0.79 -1.34
C ALA A 117 6.39 1.43 -0.20
N GLU A 118 6.28 2.75 -0.23
CA GLU A 118 5.60 3.49 0.82
C GLU A 118 5.01 4.78 0.29
N THR A 119 3.84 5.16 0.80
CA THR A 119 3.27 6.47 0.50
C THR A 119 2.60 7.03 1.77
N PRO A 120 2.88 8.28 2.14
CA PRO A 120 2.33 8.89 3.35
C PRO A 120 1.12 9.76 3.05
N PHE A 121 0.27 9.91 4.07
CA PHE A 121 -0.79 10.91 4.06
C PHE A 121 -0.76 11.64 5.41
N PHE A 122 -0.61 12.95 5.37
CA PHE A 122 -0.46 13.76 6.59
C PHE A 122 -1.83 14.22 7.07
N LEU A 123 -2.26 13.72 8.22
CA LEU A 123 -3.54 14.02 8.84
C LEU A 123 -3.35 15.04 9.94
N LYS A 124 -3.95 16.21 9.81
CA LYS A 124 -3.95 17.22 10.87
C LYS A 124 -4.96 16.83 11.94
N GLU A 125 -4.92 17.50 13.08
CA GLU A 125 -5.96 17.33 14.09
C GLU A 125 -7.32 17.66 13.50
N GLY A 126 -8.31 16.83 13.78
CA GLY A 126 -9.65 16.99 13.25
C GLY A 126 -9.84 16.35 11.89
N GLU A 127 -8.78 15.93 11.23
CA GLU A 127 -8.88 15.25 9.94
C GLU A 127 -8.87 13.73 10.16
N LYS A 128 -10.07 13.18 10.32
CA LYS A 128 -10.25 11.73 10.51
C LYS A 128 -10.88 11.15 9.25
N PRO A 129 -10.16 10.30 8.52
CA PRO A 129 -10.79 9.63 7.38
C PRO A 129 -11.78 8.57 7.89
N ASP A 130 -12.94 8.50 7.23
CA ASP A 130 -13.92 7.46 7.52
C ASP A 130 -13.80 6.27 6.57
N LEU A 131 -12.99 6.39 5.53
CA LEU A 131 -12.72 5.31 4.58
C LEU A 131 -11.31 5.50 4.02
N ILE A 132 -10.52 4.44 4.06
CA ILE A 132 -9.19 4.41 3.48
C ILE A 132 -9.17 3.31 2.43
N LYS A 133 -8.73 3.64 1.23
CA LYS A 133 -8.62 2.69 0.11
C LYS A 133 -7.16 2.45 -0.21
N LEU A 134 -6.77 1.19 -0.28
CA LEU A 134 -5.40 0.79 -0.62
C LEU A 134 -5.42 0.14 -2.00
N ASN A 135 -4.70 0.71 -2.93
CA ASN A 135 -4.66 0.27 -4.32
C ASN A 135 -3.23 -0.01 -4.78
N LEU A 136 -3.13 -0.83 -5.84
CA LEU A 136 -1.92 -0.98 -6.64
C LEU A 136 -2.23 -0.44 -8.02
N VAL A 137 -1.47 0.54 -8.48
CA VAL A 137 -1.63 1.11 -9.82
C VAL A 137 -0.56 0.52 -10.72
N VAL A 138 -0.98 -0.11 -11.81
CA VAL A 138 -0.06 -0.58 -12.84
C VAL A 138 -0.26 0.32 -14.05
N ASP A 139 0.72 1.20 -14.29
CA ASP A 139 0.67 2.16 -15.38
C ASP A 139 1.54 1.63 -16.52
N GLY A 140 1.06 0.57 -17.17
CA GLY A 140 1.80 -0.13 -18.19
C GLY A 140 1.32 -1.56 -18.36
N LYS A 141 2.20 -2.43 -18.86
CA LYS A 141 1.87 -3.85 -19.01
C LYS A 141 3.05 -4.71 -18.58
N GLY A 142 2.74 -5.83 -17.99
CA GLY A 142 3.73 -6.77 -17.45
C GLY A 142 3.20 -7.44 -16.20
N THR A 143 4.10 -8.01 -15.42
CA THR A 143 3.74 -8.74 -14.20
C THR A 143 4.26 -7.99 -12.98
N VAL A 144 3.39 -7.84 -11.99
CA VAL A 144 3.71 -7.18 -10.72
C VAL A 144 3.23 -8.08 -9.58
N TRP A 145 4.04 -8.21 -8.54
CA TRP A 145 3.64 -8.89 -7.30
C TRP A 145 3.59 -7.87 -6.18
N ILE A 146 2.59 -8.01 -5.31
CA ILE A 146 2.48 -7.21 -4.09
C ILE A 146 2.27 -8.15 -2.90
N ASP A 147 2.93 -7.83 -1.79
CA ASP A 147 2.91 -8.67 -0.60
C ASP A 147 3.10 -7.80 0.65
N ASP A 148 2.78 -8.37 1.80
CA ASP A 148 3.01 -7.74 3.11
C ASP A 148 2.49 -6.30 3.15
N ILE A 149 1.20 -6.15 2.90
CA ILE A 149 0.54 -4.85 2.88
C ILE A 149 0.27 -4.40 4.31
N ARG A 150 0.68 -3.18 4.64
CA ARG A 150 0.51 -2.62 5.99
C ARG A 150 -0.01 -1.20 5.93
N LEU A 151 -0.86 -0.88 6.89
CA LEU A 151 -1.27 0.48 7.16
C LEU A 151 -0.75 0.84 8.54
N LEU A 152 0.07 1.88 8.62
CA LEU A 152 0.72 2.29 9.86
C LEU A 152 0.43 3.77 10.13
N LYS A 153 0.64 4.18 11.38
CA LYS A 153 0.67 5.59 11.71
C LYS A 153 1.99 5.92 12.38
N GLY A 154 2.48 7.12 12.13
CA GLY A 154 3.67 7.64 12.76
C GLY A 154 3.46 9.07 13.20
N PRO A 155 4.49 9.70 13.76
CA PRO A 155 4.38 11.10 14.13
C PRO A 155 4.18 11.96 12.90
N LEU A 156 3.46 13.07 13.08
CA LEU A 156 3.15 13.96 11.97
C LEU A 156 4.41 14.58 11.38
N GLN A 157 5.45 14.72 12.20
CA GLN A 157 6.74 15.22 11.75
C GLN A 157 7.83 14.17 11.81
#